data_990b36a879aa784fe5cf2ef3514d4b0f
#
_entry.id   990b36a879aa784fe5cf2ef3514d4b0f
#
_cell.length_a   1.000
_cell.length_b   1.000
_cell.length_c   1.000
_cell.angle_alpha   90.00
_cell.angle_beta   90.00
_cell.angle_gamma   90.00
#
_symmetry.space_group_name_H-M   'P 1'
#
loop_
_entity.id
_entity.type
_entity.pdbx_description
1 polymer ?
#
loop_
_entity_poly.entity_id
_entity_poly.type
_entity_poly.pdbx_seq_one_letter_code
_entity_poly.pdbx_strand_id
1 'polypeptide(L)'
;MRNAENCRLNGTKLSADFNFDYYGEFYMKIDNKKARIILAVIIAVSLVISTVYMFAKQGFHEDELLTYNLANSSKQLNVDGGWNSPEDFNEYLAVSPDDRFDYAQVYENQIIDASHPPLYYALVHTVCSFFPGVFSKWLAYSINVLAMAGILIMLYKIGRKITGNNLYALIGVGAYALSIACITTTIYLRMYATLTFWVLAFVYMSIKLYEKKNTVGIKDCILLAITVLCGVLTQYYFILFAGLTGLVFLVFKIKEKCGKDLIKYIIAAVVGAGLALCIYPYIISNVLGGNRGLSSLDMSALDMITVVTYVFYKLCTYVQILAKDMFINQVWLLGLCTAAVIGFGIYFRFVKKVKIPKKAMFAVVPAVCYFIGISLVSPFNSDRYVMASLPLIAMLFAFSFIRIFTLFKNQKIRLAVPVCILLASVTAFVTVKPYYTYGKTNLYEPKTDNCIFVGTAMLEWNKCIDKFMNYDSTMIVQSSKFSPTLGDELEEFAEKRGVITNGKV
;
A
#
# COMPACT_ATOMS: atom_id res chain seq x y z
N MET A 1 30.84 34.22 6.72
CA MET A 1 31.87 33.28 7.22
C MET A 1 31.60 32.76 8.64
N ARG A 2 31.18 33.56 9.62
CA ARG A 2 30.90 33.06 11.02
C ARG A 2 29.82 31.97 11.14
N ASN A 3 28.86 31.88 10.24
CA ASN A 3 27.80 30.84 10.29
C ASN A 3 28.22 29.45 9.77
N ALA A 4 29.34 29.35 9.06
CA ALA A 4 29.85 28.07 8.57
C ALA A 4 30.72 27.35 9.61
N GLU A 5 31.40 28.09 10.48
CA GLU A 5 32.21 27.54 11.55
C GLU A 5 31.37 26.95 12.70
N ASN A 6 30.23 27.55 13.03
CA ASN A 6 29.33 27.01 14.06
C ASN A 6 28.69 25.68 13.66
N CYS A 7 28.57 25.38 12.35
CA CYS A 7 28.15 24.06 11.89
C CYS A 7 29.26 22.99 11.98
N ARG A 8 30.56 23.42 11.89
CA ARG A 8 31.72 22.52 12.02
C ARG A 8 32.05 22.14 13.46
N LEU A 9 31.97 23.09 14.40
CA LEU A 9 32.30 22.84 15.81
C LEU A 9 31.28 21.94 16.54
N ASN A 10 30.03 21.94 16.13
CA ASN A 10 29.04 20.99 16.66
C ASN A 10 29.10 19.57 16.03
N GLY A 11 29.88 19.37 14.96
CA GLY A 11 30.00 18.10 14.25
C GLY A 11 30.76 17.01 15.01
N THR A 12 31.69 17.37 15.88
CA THR A 12 32.52 16.42 16.63
C THR A 12 31.92 16.00 17.97
N LYS A 13 31.04 16.77 18.55
CA LYS A 13 30.34 16.38 19.80
C LYS A 13 28.99 15.71 19.61
N LEU A 14 28.39 15.78 18.41
CA LEU A 14 27.04 15.24 18.12
C LEU A 14 27.06 13.81 17.58
N SER A 15 28.23 13.25 17.22
CA SER A 15 28.35 11.84 16.83
C SER A 15 28.38 10.86 18.00
N ALA A 16 28.50 11.36 19.25
CA ALA A 16 28.53 10.55 20.46
C ALA A 16 27.15 10.25 21.05
N ASP A 17 26.06 10.84 20.55
CA ASP A 17 24.79 10.86 21.26
C ASP A 17 23.86 9.67 20.95
N PHE A 18 24.25 8.68 20.15
CA PHE A 18 23.42 7.50 19.99
C PHE A 18 24.26 6.26 19.69
N ASN A 19 25.05 5.87 20.65
CA ASN A 19 25.49 4.51 20.76
C ASN A 19 24.37 3.73 21.45
N PHE A 20 23.79 2.72 20.77
CA PHE A 20 23.07 1.63 21.42
C PHE A 20 23.98 0.93 22.46
N ASP A 21 25.24 1.31 22.49
CA ASP A 21 26.32 0.82 23.36
C ASP A 21 26.30 1.34 24.80
N TYR A 22 25.31 2.14 25.23
CA TYR A 22 25.27 2.67 26.60
C TYR A 22 25.07 1.62 27.72
N TYR A 23 24.74 0.38 27.32
CA TYR A 23 24.81 -0.78 28.21
C TYR A 23 25.76 -1.79 27.55
N GLY A 24 27.04 -1.67 27.94
CA GLY A 24 28.16 -2.41 27.41
C GLY A 24 27.90 -3.87 27.08
N GLU A 25 28.57 -4.32 26.02
CA GLU A 25 28.93 -5.69 25.73
C GLU A 25 27.78 -6.70 25.60
N PHE A 26 27.46 -7.04 24.42
CA PHE A 26 26.76 -8.23 23.88
C PHE A 26 25.64 -7.91 22.91
N TYR A 27 25.99 -7.21 21.83
CA TYR A 27 25.12 -7.24 20.64
C TYR A 27 25.72 -8.27 19.67
N MET A 28 24.93 -9.29 19.33
CA MET A 28 25.26 -10.14 18.18
C MET A 28 25.35 -9.23 16.94
N LYS A 29 26.59 -8.89 16.57
CA LYS A 29 26.84 -8.13 15.34
C LYS A 29 26.87 -9.13 14.19
N ILE A 30 25.90 -9.06 13.30
CA ILE A 30 25.94 -9.78 12.04
C ILE A 30 26.71 -8.92 11.04
N ASP A 31 27.72 -9.49 10.40
CA ASP A 31 28.45 -8.81 9.35
C ASP A 31 27.57 -8.49 8.14
N ASN A 32 28.03 -7.56 7.30
CA ASN A 32 27.23 -7.09 6.17
C ASN A 32 26.97 -8.17 5.11
N LYS A 33 27.86 -9.18 4.95
CA LYS A 33 27.69 -10.27 3.99
C LYS A 33 26.59 -11.20 4.45
N LYS A 34 26.65 -11.66 5.70
CA LYS A 34 25.61 -12.50 6.31
C LYS A 34 24.26 -11.78 6.35
N ALA A 35 24.26 -10.48 6.68
CA ALA A 35 23.03 -9.70 6.71
C ALA A 35 22.35 -9.62 5.33
N ARG A 36 23.11 -9.48 4.23
CA ARG A 36 22.54 -9.50 2.88
C ARG A 36 21.98 -10.88 2.51
N ILE A 37 22.63 -11.95 2.91
CA ILE A 37 22.15 -13.32 2.68
C ILE A 37 20.83 -13.53 3.45
N ILE A 38 20.78 -13.18 4.74
CA ILE A 38 19.56 -13.32 5.55
C ILE A 38 18.43 -12.45 4.97
N LEU A 39 18.72 -11.23 4.53
CA LEU A 39 17.73 -10.37 3.87
C LEU A 39 17.19 -11.03 2.60
N ALA A 40 18.06 -11.59 1.76
CA ALA A 40 17.65 -12.29 0.54
C ALA A 40 16.76 -13.51 0.88
N VAL A 41 17.10 -14.26 1.93
CA VAL A 41 16.26 -15.37 2.41
C VAL A 41 14.89 -14.88 2.89
N ILE A 42 14.84 -13.80 3.69
CA ILE A 42 13.55 -13.23 4.16
C ILE A 42 12.71 -12.79 2.96
N ILE A 43 13.30 -12.12 1.97
CA ILE A 43 12.60 -11.71 0.75
C ILE A 43 12.08 -12.95 0.01
N ALA A 44 12.93 -13.96 -0.24
CA ALA A 44 12.53 -15.17 -0.94
C ALA A 44 11.37 -15.89 -0.23
N VAL A 45 11.46 -16.09 1.10
CA VAL A 45 10.40 -16.72 1.89
C VAL A 45 9.09 -15.93 1.82
N SER A 46 9.15 -14.60 1.99
CA SER A 46 7.98 -13.74 1.90
C SER A 46 7.31 -13.81 0.53
N LEU A 47 8.09 -13.78 -0.56
CA LEU A 47 7.56 -13.88 -1.91
C LEU A 47 6.99 -15.27 -2.21
N VAL A 48 7.62 -16.34 -1.73
CA VAL A 48 7.08 -17.71 -1.84
C VAL A 48 5.74 -17.82 -1.13
N ILE A 49 5.64 -17.33 0.12
CA ILE A 49 4.38 -17.33 0.86
C ILE A 49 3.30 -16.55 0.09
N SER A 50 3.61 -15.33 -0.36
CA SER A 50 2.66 -14.51 -1.14
C SER A 50 2.24 -15.21 -2.44
N THR A 51 3.16 -15.92 -3.09
CA THR A 51 2.86 -16.69 -4.31
C THR A 51 1.92 -17.86 -4.02
N VAL A 52 2.09 -18.57 -2.90
CA VAL A 52 1.15 -19.62 -2.46
C VAL A 52 -0.25 -19.04 -2.27
N TYR A 53 -0.38 -17.88 -1.62
CA TYR A 53 -1.67 -17.21 -1.49
C TYR A 53 -2.22 -16.72 -2.83
N MET A 54 -1.35 -16.32 -3.77
CA MET A 54 -1.75 -15.95 -5.12
C MET A 54 -2.27 -17.14 -5.92
N PHE A 55 -1.70 -18.34 -5.75
CA PHE A 55 -2.28 -19.57 -6.31
C PHE A 55 -3.66 -19.86 -5.71
N ALA A 56 -3.82 -19.71 -4.40
CA ALA A 56 -5.08 -19.92 -3.70
C ALA A 56 -6.15 -18.86 -4.00
N LYS A 57 -5.77 -17.71 -4.58
CA LYS A 57 -6.71 -16.64 -4.96
C LYS A 57 -7.57 -17.09 -6.13
N GLN A 58 -8.89 -17.22 -5.90
CA GLN A 58 -9.85 -17.79 -6.85
C GLN A 58 -10.66 -16.77 -7.66
N GLY A 59 -10.56 -15.49 -7.33
CA GLY A 59 -11.28 -14.41 -7.98
C GLY A 59 -10.58 -13.08 -7.85
N PHE A 60 -11.20 -12.05 -8.38
CA PHE A 60 -10.70 -10.69 -8.39
C PHE A 60 -11.59 -9.76 -7.57
N HIS A 61 -11.00 -8.72 -7.02
CA HIS A 61 -11.76 -7.57 -6.55
C HIS A 61 -12.18 -6.70 -7.73
N GLU A 62 -13.32 -6.04 -7.63
CA GLU A 62 -13.80 -5.13 -8.67
C GLU A 62 -12.75 -4.11 -9.12
N ASP A 63 -12.02 -3.53 -8.17
CA ASP A 63 -10.95 -2.58 -8.46
C ASP A 63 -9.77 -3.23 -9.21
N GLU A 64 -9.53 -4.54 -9.07
CA GLU A 64 -8.47 -5.24 -9.81
C GLU A 64 -8.87 -5.41 -11.29
N LEU A 65 -10.13 -5.78 -11.54
CA LEU A 65 -10.69 -5.86 -12.89
C LEU A 65 -10.71 -4.49 -13.56
N LEU A 66 -11.14 -3.44 -12.84
CA LEU A 66 -11.02 -2.06 -13.30
C LEU A 66 -9.58 -1.64 -13.60
N THR A 67 -8.60 -2.16 -12.84
CA THR A 67 -7.20 -1.88 -13.14
C THR A 67 -6.79 -2.44 -14.50
N TYR A 68 -7.19 -3.67 -14.80
CA TYR A 68 -6.89 -4.27 -16.12
C TYR A 68 -7.61 -3.53 -17.24
N ASN A 69 -8.88 -3.21 -17.08
CA ASN A 69 -9.62 -2.43 -18.08
C ASN A 69 -8.97 -1.08 -18.34
N LEU A 70 -8.78 -0.26 -17.30
CA LEU A 70 -8.18 1.07 -17.43
C LEU A 70 -6.73 1.05 -17.94
N ALA A 71 -6.01 -0.04 -17.74
CA ALA A 71 -4.66 -0.20 -18.25
C ALA A 71 -4.63 -0.66 -19.71
N ASN A 72 -5.58 -1.50 -20.15
CA ASN A 72 -5.40 -2.34 -21.32
C ASN A 72 -6.39 -2.09 -22.44
N SER A 73 -7.56 -1.50 -22.18
CA SER A 73 -8.64 -1.50 -23.14
C SER A 73 -9.51 -0.26 -23.11
N SER A 74 -10.05 0.12 -24.28
CA SER A 74 -11.16 1.08 -24.43
C SER A 74 -12.47 0.39 -24.77
N LYS A 75 -12.50 -0.93 -24.79
CA LYS A 75 -13.69 -1.74 -25.09
C LYS A 75 -14.81 -1.39 -24.10
N GLN A 76 -15.99 -1.18 -24.63
CA GLN A 76 -17.23 -1.06 -23.86
C GLN A 76 -18.00 -2.37 -23.96
N LEU A 77 -18.52 -2.84 -22.81
CA LEU A 77 -19.42 -3.98 -22.77
C LEU A 77 -20.85 -3.53 -23.04
N ASN A 78 -21.64 -4.42 -23.66
CA ASN A 78 -23.06 -4.23 -23.77
C ASN A 78 -23.70 -4.34 -22.39
N VAL A 79 -24.26 -3.23 -21.91
CA VAL A 79 -25.01 -3.15 -20.65
C VAL A 79 -26.40 -2.65 -21.01
N ASP A 80 -27.45 -3.29 -20.53
CA ASP A 80 -28.85 -2.96 -20.82
C ASP A 80 -29.38 -3.41 -22.20
N GLY A 81 -29.04 -4.58 -22.65
CA GLY A 81 -29.77 -5.19 -23.75
C GLY A 81 -28.97 -5.78 -24.90
N GLY A 82 -27.77 -6.17 -24.69
CA GLY A 82 -26.96 -6.91 -25.66
C GLY A 82 -26.24 -8.10 -25.03
N TRP A 83 -25.94 -9.09 -25.84
CA TRP A 83 -25.13 -10.21 -25.43
C TRP A 83 -23.65 -9.88 -25.57
N ASN A 84 -22.87 -10.27 -24.55
CA ASN A 84 -21.43 -10.22 -24.57
C ASN A 84 -20.90 -11.66 -24.62
N SER A 85 -19.97 -11.93 -25.52
CA SER A 85 -19.25 -13.19 -25.59
C SER A 85 -18.10 -13.26 -24.59
N PRO A 86 -17.51 -14.43 -24.32
CA PRO A 86 -16.27 -14.53 -23.54
C PRO A 86 -15.13 -13.67 -24.11
N GLU A 87 -15.06 -13.54 -25.43
CA GLU A 87 -14.09 -12.72 -26.13
C GLU A 87 -14.27 -11.24 -25.83
N ASP A 88 -15.52 -10.74 -25.75
CA ASP A 88 -15.80 -9.34 -25.37
C ASP A 88 -15.29 -9.02 -23.97
N PHE A 89 -15.47 -9.94 -23.01
CA PHE A 89 -14.93 -9.78 -21.66
C PHE A 89 -13.40 -9.85 -21.62
N ASN A 90 -12.80 -10.73 -22.43
CA ASN A 90 -11.35 -10.80 -22.55
C ASN A 90 -10.78 -9.52 -23.16
N GLU A 91 -11.37 -9.01 -24.25
CA GLU A 91 -10.99 -7.74 -24.87
C GLU A 91 -11.18 -6.53 -23.94
N TYR A 92 -12.13 -6.61 -23.00
CA TYR A 92 -12.34 -5.61 -21.98
C TYR A 92 -11.20 -5.56 -20.95
N LEU A 93 -10.46 -6.66 -20.73
CA LEU A 93 -9.43 -6.80 -19.70
C LEU A 93 -8.00 -6.96 -20.25
N ALA A 94 -7.83 -7.53 -21.43
CA ALA A 94 -6.54 -7.79 -22.03
C ALA A 94 -6.12 -6.68 -23.00
N VAL A 95 -4.81 -6.58 -23.26
CA VAL A 95 -4.28 -5.74 -24.34
C VAL A 95 -4.54 -6.41 -25.66
N SER A 96 -5.14 -5.73 -26.63
CA SER A 96 -5.27 -6.24 -27.99
C SER A 96 -3.91 -6.29 -28.70
N PRO A 97 -3.71 -7.14 -29.71
CA PRO A 97 -2.48 -7.15 -30.48
C PRO A 97 -2.11 -5.81 -31.12
N ASP A 98 -3.11 -5.00 -31.48
CA ASP A 98 -2.92 -3.71 -32.15
C ASP A 98 -2.63 -2.57 -31.15
N ASP A 99 -3.08 -2.70 -29.88
CA ASP A 99 -2.95 -1.66 -28.83
C ASP A 99 -1.70 -1.87 -27.95
N ARG A 100 -0.77 -2.74 -28.34
CA ARG A 100 0.45 -3.01 -27.58
C ARG A 100 1.28 -1.75 -27.41
N PHE A 101 1.61 -1.44 -26.14
CA PHE A 101 2.38 -0.25 -25.72
C PHE A 101 1.71 1.08 -26.10
N ASP A 102 0.40 1.10 -26.25
CA ASP A 102 -0.37 2.34 -26.45
C ASP A 102 -0.59 3.07 -25.11
N TYR A 103 0.41 3.84 -24.72
CA TYR A 103 0.33 4.65 -23.51
C TYR A 103 -0.58 5.86 -23.64
N ALA A 104 -0.95 6.26 -24.87
CA ALA A 104 -1.93 7.34 -25.09
C ALA A 104 -3.31 6.89 -24.62
N GLN A 105 -3.72 5.67 -24.95
CA GLN A 105 -4.96 5.07 -24.48
C GLN A 105 -4.97 4.95 -22.94
N VAL A 106 -3.87 4.46 -22.34
CA VAL A 106 -3.76 4.41 -20.86
C VAL A 106 -3.96 5.78 -20.25
N TYR A 107 -3.37 6.81 -20.84
CA TYR A 107 -3.48 8.18 -20.36
C TYR A 107 -4.92 8.72 -20.44
N GLU A 108 -5.60 8.50 -21.57
CA GLU A 108 -6.99 8.89 -21.80
C GLU A 108 -7.95 8.19 -20.82
N ASN A 109 -7.76 6.88 -20.61
CA ASN A 109 -8.53 6.12 -19.64
C ASN A 109 -8.41 6.71 -18.22
N GLN A 110 -7.22 7.19 -17.83
CA GLN A 110 -7.05 7.84 -16.52
C GLN A 110 -7.70 9.21 -16.43
N ILE A 111 -7.78 9.96 -17.54
CA ILE A 111 -8.54 11.22 -17.59
C ILE A 111 -10.03 10.95 -17.35
N ILE A 112 -10.57 9.92 -17.97
CA ILE A 112 -11.99 9.52 -17.81
C ILE A 112 -12.27 9.01 -16.40
N ASP A 113 -11.41 8.14 -15.84
CA ASP A 113 -11.52 7.63 -14.47
C ASP A 113 -11.49 8.75 -13.42
N ALA A 114 -10.71 9.81 -13.65
CA ALA A 114 -10.56 10.99 -12.81
C ALA A 114 -10.23 10.69 -11.33
N SER A 115 -9.78 9.48 -11.02
CA SER A 115 -9.55 9.01 -9.64
C SER A 115 -8.10 8.65 -9.36
N HIS A 116 -7.35 8.21 -10.37
CA HIS A 116 -6.03 7.64 -10.19
C HIS A 116 -5.01 8.19 -11.19
N PRO A 117 -3.74 8.40 -10.76
CA PRO A 117 -2.67 8.80 -11.66
C PRO A 117 -2.14 7.62 -12.50
N PRO A 118 -1.47 7.88 -13.66
CA PRO A 118 -1.27 6.88 -14.71
C PRO A 118 -0.14 5.87 -14.50
N LEU A 119 0.85 6.10 -13.60
CA LEU A 119 2.08 5.31 -13.59
C LEU A 119 1.87 3.81 -13.36
N TYR A 120 1.00 3.43 -12.42
CA TYR A 120 0.76 2.01 -12.15
C TYR A 120 0.07 1.32 -13.33
N TYR A 121 -0.88 2.00 -13.95
CA TYR A 121 -1.61 1.49 -15.12
C TYR A 121 -0.69 1.33 -16.34
N ALA A 122 0.23 2.28 -16.55
CA ALA A 122 1.27 2.15 -17.56
C ALA A 122 2.21 0.96 -17.31
N LEU A 123 2.54 0.65 -16.03
CA LEU A 123 3.31 -0.55 -15.70
C LEU A 123 2.51 -1.82 -15.99
N VAL A 124 1.21 -1.87 -15.65
CA VAL A 124 0.35 -3.02 -15.96
C VAL A 124 0.25 -3.19 -17.47
N HIS A 125 -0.04 -2.13 -18.21
CA HIS A 125 -0.10 -2.13 -19.68
C HIS A 125 1.21 -2.65 -20.30
N THR A 126 2.36 -2.17 -19.78
CA THR A 126 3.67 -2.62 -20.26
C THR A 126 3.82 -4.14 -20.14
N VAL A 127 3.50 -4.70 -18.97
CA VAL A 127 3.62 -6.16 -18.77
C VAL A 127 2.62 -6.91 -19.61
N CYS A 128 1.36 -6.45 -19.70
CA CYS A 128 0.31 -7.08 -20.52
C CYS A 128 0.62 -7.01 -22.01
N SER A 129 1.28 -5.95 -22.49
CA SER A 129 1.68 -5.79 -23.90
C SER A 129 2.69 -6.84 -24.39
N PHE A 130 3.43 -7.49 -23.47
CA PHE A 130 4.26 -8.65 -23.84
C PHE A 130 3.42 -9.93 -24.07
N PHE A 131 2.17 -9.95 -23.61
CA PHE A 131 1.26 -11.09 -23.68
C PHE A 131 -0.12 -10.64 -24.18
N PRO A 132 -0.22 -10.14 -25.45
CA PRO A 132 -1.48 -9.63 -25.99
C PRO A 132 -2.54 -10.72 -26.03
N GLY A 133 -3.80 -10.36 -25.82
CA GLY A 133 -4.93 -11.26 -25.73
C GLY A 133 -5.00 -12.09 -24.45
N VAL A 134 -4.06 -11.94 -23.51
CA VAL A 134 -4.02 -12.73 -22.27
C VAL A 134 -4.44 -11.88 -21.08
N PHE A 135 -5.59 -12.22 -20.48
CA PHE A 135 -5.96 -11.77 -19.16
C PHE A 135 -5.48 -12.77 -18.11
N SER A 136 -4.61 -12.34 -17.18
CA SER A 136 -4.09 -13.21 -16.14
C SER A 136 -3.67 -12.43 -14.90
N LYS A 137 -4.06 -12.92 -13.72
CA LYS A 137 -3.67 -12.35 -12.42
C LYS A 137 -2.14 -12.26 -12.24
N TRP A 138 -1.37 -13.12 -12.91
CA TRP A 138 0.09 -13.18 -12.79
C TRP A 138 0.80 -11.98 -13.40
N LEU A 139 0.20 -11.31 -14.38
CA LEU A 139 0.79 -10.15 -15.05
C LEU A 139 0.93 -8.96 -14.09
N ALA A 140 -0.16 -8.50 -13.48
CA ALA A 140 -0.11 -7.43 -12.47
C ALA A 140 0.60 -7.89 -11.18
N TYR A 141 0.50 -9.19 -10.82
CA TYR A 141 1.22 -9.75 -9.67
C TYR A 141 2.74 -9.62 -9.80
N SER A 142 3.29 -9.77 -11.00
CA SER A 142 4.74 -9.62 -11.25
C SER A 142 5.26 -8.24 -10.82
N ILE A 143 4.48 -7.19 -11.05
CA ILE A 143 4.79 -5.81 -10.63
C ILE A 143 4.81 -5.72 -9.10
N ASN A 144 3.80 -6.29 -8.44
CA ASN A 144 3.68 -6.26 -6.99
C ASN A 144 4.81 -7.06 -6.30
N VAL A 145 5.26 -8.18 -6.90
CA VAL A 145 6.42 -8.96 -6.43
C VAL A 145 7.69 -8.10 -6.45
N LEU A 146 7.94 -7.37 -7.54
CA LEU A 146 9.10 -6.47 -7.65
C LEU A 146 8.98 -5.31 -6.65
N ALA A 147 7.81 -4.71 -6.51
CA ALA A 147 7.55 -3.66 -5.54
C ALA A 147 7.78 -4.17 -4.11
N MET A 148 7.31 -5.39 -3.77
CA MET A 148 7.48 -5.97 -2.44
C MET A 148 8.95 -6.26 -2.12
N ALA A 149 9.71 -6.81 -3.05
CA ALA A 149 11.16 -6.96 -2.88
C ALA A 149 11.83 -5.60 -2.61
N GLY A 150 11.45 -4.56 -3.34
CA GLY A 150 11.89 -3.18 -3.12
C GLY A 150 11.51 -2.64 -1.74
N ILE A 151 10.26 -2.89 -1.28
CA ILE A 151 9.77 -2.52 0.05
C ILE A 151 10.66 -3.10 1.14
N LEU A 152 10.92 -4.41 1.11
CA LEU A 152 11.72 -5.10 2.12
C LEU A 152 13.18 -4.61 2.13
N ILE A 153 13.75 -4.32 0.95
CA ILE A 153 15.09 -3.71 0.84
C ILE A 153 15.11 -2.29 1.45
N MET A 154 14.11 -1.45 1.16
CA MET A 154 14.03 -0.09 1.71
C MET A 154 13.82 -0.12 3.23
N LEU A 155 12.95 -1.02 3.70
CA LEU A 155 12.69 -1.19 5.13
C LEU A 155 13.98 -1.60 5.88
N TYR A 156 14.77 -2.53 5.31
CA TYR A 156 16.11 -2.88 5.85
C TYR A 156 17.05 -1.67 5.90
N LYS A 157 17.12 -0.90 4.81
CA LYS A 157 17.98 0.31 4.76
C LYS A 157 17.55 1.35 5.79
N ILE A 158 16.26 1.59 5.95
CA ILE A 158 15.69 2.50 6.97
C ILE A 158 16.03 1.99 8.37
N GLY A 159 15.77 0.72 8.64
CA GLY A 159 16.06 0.09 9.94
C GLY A 159 17.55 0.19 10.31
N ARG A 160 18.45 -0.04 9.36
CA ARG A 160 19.90 0.16 9.55
C ARG A 160 20.27 1.61 9.87
N LYS A 161 19.64 2.57 9.17
CA LYS A 161 19.88 4.00 9.43
C LYS A 161 19.43 4.42 10.82
N ILE A 162 18.33 3.85 11.31
CA ILE A 162 17.77 4.16 12.63
C ILE A 162 18.58 3.50 13.73
N THR A 163 18.89 2.20 13.61
CA THR A 163 19.47 1.40 14.71
C THR A 163 20.98 1.27 14.65
N GLY A 164 21.61 1.46 13.49
CA GLY A 164 23.02 1.16 13.29
C GLY A 164 23.36 -0.37 13.29
N ASN A 165 22.37 -1.25 13.49
CA ASN A 165 22.55 -2.68 13.68
C ASN A 165 21.83 -3.50 12.61
N ASN A 166 22.56 -4.42 11.97
CA ASN A 166 22.02 -5.29 10.91
C ASN A 166 20.94 -6.24 11.45
N LEU A 167 21.17 -6.86 12.62
CA LEU A 167 20.25 -7.83 13.19
C LEU A 167 18.89 -7.17 13.51
N TYR A 168 18.91 -5.99 14.12
CA TYR A 168 17.67 -5.27 14.45
C TYR A 168 16.90 -4.86 13.19
N ALA A 169 17.63 -4.39 12.17
CA ALA A 169 17.01 -4.08 10.89
C ALA A 169 16.34 -5.33 10.26
N LEU A 170 17.00 -6.50 10.31
CA LEU A 170 16.45 -7.76 9.83
C LEU A 170 15.22 -8.23 10.61
N ILE A 171 15.22 -8.08 11.93
CA ILE A 171 14.04 -8.39 12.76
C ILE A 171 12.86 -7.47 12.39
N GLY A 172 13.12 -6.16 12.19
CA GLY A 172 12.10 -5.22 11.73
C GLY A 172 11.54 -5.58 10.35
N VAL A 173 12.40 -6.02 9.41
CA VAL A 173 11.97 -6.53 8.09
C VAL A 173 11.13 -7.80 8.25
N GLY A 174 11.60 -8.76 9.07
CA GLY A 174 10.89 -10.02 9.32
C GLY A 174 9.50 -9.81 9.91
N ALA A 175 9.34 -8.83 10.80
CA ALA A 175 8.05 -8.50 11.41
C ALA A 175 7.00 -8.07 10.37
N TYR A 176 7.41 -7.38 9.30
CA TYR A 176 6.51 -7.06 8.19
C TYR A 176 6.43 -8.19 7.17
N ALA A 177 7.58 -8.70 6.71
CA ALA A 177 7.67 -9.71 5.65
C ALA A 177 6.86 -10.98 5.91
N LEU A 178 6.71 -11.34 7.20
CA LEU A 178 5.98 -12.52 7.67
C LEU A 178 4.60 -12.17 8.26
N SER A 179 4.03 -11.01 7.92
CA SER A 179 2.69 -10.60 8.35
C SER A 179 1.64 -10.80 7.27
N ILE A 180 0.38 -10.87 7.68
CA ILE A 180 -0.77 -10.85 6.76
C ILE A 180 -0.78 -9.55 5.94
N ALA A 181 -0.38 -8.42 6.53
CA ALA A 181 -0.24 -7.15 5.83
C ALA A 181 0.65 -7.23 4.59
N CYS A 182 1.80 -7.91 4.68
CA CYS A 182 2.71 -8.12 3.56
C CYS A 182 2.05 -8.95 2.46
N ILE A 183 1.40 -10.06 2.82
CA ILE A 183 0.70 -10.92 1.86
C ILE A 183 -0.41 -10.13 1.18
N THR A 184 -1.30 -9.49 1.95
CA THR A 184 -2.43 -8.72 1.45
C THR A 184 -1.97 -7.62 0.48
N THR A 185 -0.91 -6.88 0.83
CA THR A 185 -0.34 -5.84 -0.02
C THR A 185 0.22 -6.42 -1.33
N THR A 186 0.78 -7.63 -1.31
CA THR A 186 1.40 -8.26 -2.48
C THR A 186 0.35 -8.84 -3.44
N ILE A 187 -0.69 -9.51 -2.90
CA ILE A 187 -1.70 -10.20 -3.71
C ILE A 187 -2.82 -9.28 -4.21
N TYR A 188 -2.92 -8.07 -3.70
CA TYR A 188 -3.87 -7.08 -4.19
C TYR A 188 -3.32 -6.39 -5.44
N LEU A 189 -3.91 -6.69 -6.60
CA LEU A 189 -3.41 -6.29 -7.93
C LEU A 189 -3.74 -4.83 -8.26
N ARG A 190 -3.32 -3.94 -7.36
CA ARG A 190 -3.51 -2.48 -7.42
C ARG A 190 -2.21 -1.76 -7.05
N MET A 191 -2.19 -0.47 -7.25
CA MET A 191 -1.02 0.40 -7.06
C MET A 191 -0.45 0.45 -5.63
N TYR A 192 -1.06 -0.17 -4.63
CA TYR A 192 -0.69 0.03 -3.22
C TYR A 192 0.66 -0.56 -2.84
N ALA A 193 1.10 -1.67 -3.44
CA ALA A 193 2.46 -2.18 -3.27
C ALA A 193 3.50 -1.18 -3.84
N THR A 194 3.25 -0.65 -5.03
CA THR A 194 4.11 0.34 -5.68
C THR A 194 4.12 1.66 -4.90
N LEU A 195 2.96 2.12 -4.40
CA LEU A 195 2.86 3.28 -3.51
C LEU A 195 3.72 3.09 -2.26
N THR A 196 3.59 1.93 -1.60
CA THR A 196 4.35 1.61 -0.38
C THR A 196 5.86 1.64 -0.64
N PHE A 197 6.30 1.13 -1.79
CA PHE A 197 7.71 1.23 -2.21
C PHE A 197 8.17 2.69 -2.31
N TRP A 198 7.42 3.56 -2.99
CA TRP A 198 7.81 4.97 -3.16
C TRP A 198 7.77 5.74 -1.84
N VAL A 199 6.82 5.43 -0.96
CA VAL A 199 6.77 5.99 0.40
C VAL A 199 8.03 5.64 1.19
N LEU A 200 8.44 4.37 1.21
CA LEU A 200 9.66 3.95 1.91
C LEU A 200 10.92 4.50 1.25
N ALA A 201 10.97 4.59 -0.08
CA ALA A 201 12.07 5.23 -0.80
C ALA A 201 12.20 6.70 -0.40
N PHE A 202 11.09 7.43 -0.27
CA PHE A 202 11.07 8.82 0.16
C PHE A 202 11.53 9.00 1.62
N VAL A 203 11.06 8.15 2.54
CA VAL A 203 11.53 8.12 3.93
C VAL A 203 13.03 7.85 3.99
N TYR A 204 13.52 6.86 3.25
CA TYR A 204 14.95 6.53 3.20
C TYR A 204 15.76 7.71 2.65
N MET A 205 15.33 8.34 1.56
CA MET A 205 16.01 9.50 0.98
C MET A 205 16.02 10.67 1.95
N SER A 206 14.91 10.94 2.64
CA SER A 206 14.83 12.00 3.65
C SER A 206 15.80 11.78 4.80
N ILE A 207 15.91 10.55 5.32
CA ILE A 207 16.92 10.19 6.33
C ILE A 207 18.33 10.37 5.77
N LYS A 208 18.61 9.92 4.55
CA LYS A 208 19.90 10.03 3.90
C LYS A 208 20.33 11.49 3.71
N LEU A 209 19.41 12.35 3.26
CA LEU A 209 19.68 13.78 3.08
C LEU A 209 19.80 14.49 4.43
N TYR A 210 19.06 14.07 5.44
CA TYR A 210 19.21 14.61 6.80
C TYR A 210 20.59 14.36 7.37
N GLU A 211 21.19 13.17 7.13
CA GLU A 211 22.56 12.85 7.58
C GLU A 211 23.65 13.67 6.88
N LYS A 212 23.40 14.10 5.65
CA LYS A 212 24.33 14.89 4.85
C LYS A 212 24.27 16.36 5.23
N LYS A 213 25.09 16.77 6.21
CA LYS A 213 25.18 18.18 6.61
C LYS A 213 26.03 18.96 5.60
N ASN A 214 25.41 19.91 4.89
CA ASN A 214 26.02 20.78 3.87
C ASN A 214 26.69 20.04 2.69
N THR A 215 26.46 18.75 2.53
CA THR A 215 27.08 17.91 1.47
C THR A 215 26.06 17.27 0.55
N VAL A 216 24.80 17.76 0.58
CA VAL A 216 23.75 17.30 -0.35
C VAL A 216 24.16 17.66 -1.78
N GLY A 217 24.39 16.64 -2.61
CA GLY A 217 24.81 16.78 -4.01
C GLY A 217 23.63 16.68 -4.98
N ILE A 218 23.88 17.03 -6.25
CA ILE A 218 22.86 17.01 -7.31
C ILE A 218 22.25 15.62 -7.51
N LYS A 219 23.05 14.54 -7.41
CA LYS A 219 22.55 13.16 -7.53
C LYS A 219 21.49 12.82 -6.46
N ASP A 220 21.66 13.35 -5.24
CA ASP A 220 20.69 13.13 -4.17
C ASP A 220 19.39 13.90 -4.46
N CYS A 221 19.48 15.11 -5.01
CA CYS A 221 18.35 15.92 -5.41
C CYS A 221 17.56 15.25 -6.56
N ILE A 222 18.26 14.72 -7.56
CA ILE A 222 17.65 14.01 -8.69
C ILE A 222 16.92 12.75 -8.17
N LEU A 223 17.54 11.96 -7.31
CA LEU A 223 16.90 10.76 -6.76
C LEU A 223 15.67 11.10 -5.91
N LEU A 224 15.70 12.20 -5.15
CA LEU A 224 14.53 12.67 -4.41
C LEU A 224 13.43 13.12 -5.37
N ALA A 225 13.76 13.91 -6.40
CA ALA A 225 12.81 14.38 -7.40
C ALA A 225 12.13 13.22 -8.14
N ILE A 226 12.90 12.21 -8.58
CA ILE A 226 12.36 10.99 -9.20
C ILE A 226 11.44 10.25 -8.23
N THR A 227 11.80 10.15 -6.95
CA THR A 227 10.97 9.48 -5.95
C THR A 227 9.63 10.21 -5.76
N VAL A 228 9.65 11.54 -5.75
CA VAL A 228 8.43 12.36 -5.66
C VAL A 228 7.59 12.22 -6.92
N LEU A 229 8.21 12.36 -8.09
CA LEU A 229 7.57 12.19 -9.39
C LEU A 229 6.81 10.87 -9.47
N CYS A 230 7.53 9.76 -9.25
CA CYS A 230 6.94 8.41 -9.35
C CYS A 230 5.89 8.15 -8.26
N GLY A 231 6.13 8.65 -7.03
CA GLY A 231 5.17 8.51 -5.94
C GLY A 231 3.85 9.23 -6.23
N VAL A 232 3.90 10.46 -6.69
CA VAL A 232 2.71 11.26 -7.06
C VAL A 232 1.97 10.64 -8.25
N LEU A 233 2.71 10.17 -9.27
CA LEU A 233 2.11 9.52 -10.45
C LEU A 233 1.62 8.10 -10.16
N THR A 234 1.92 7.51 -8.98
CA THR A 234 1.39 6.22 -8.58
C THR A 234 0.07 6.36 -7.84
N GLN A 235 -0.02 7.26 -6.84
CA GLN A 235 -1.24 7.44 -6.04
C GLN A 235 -1.17 8.75 -5.24
N TYR A 236 -2.26 9.51 -5.19
CA TYR A 236 -2.31 10.82 -4.52
C TYR A 236 -2.07 10.76 -3.00
N TYR A 237 -2.34 9.63 -2.35
CA TYR A 237 -2.01 9.45 -0.93
C TYR A 237 -0.52 9.54 -0.62
N PHE A 238 0.35 9.40 -1.63
CA PHE A 238 1.78 9.71 -1.49
C PHE A 238 2.02 11.15 -1.04
N ILE A 239 1.24 12.11 -1.54
CA ILE A 239 1.39 13.54 -1.21
C ILE A 239 1.25 13.78 0.30
N LEU A 240 0.24 13.14 0.93
CA LEU A 240 0.04 13.25 2.36
C LEU A 240 1.23 12.69 3.14
N PHE A 241 1.71 11.50 2.77
CA PHE A 241 2.83 10.87 3.44
C PHE A 241 4.14 11.65 3.25
N ALA A 242 4.38 12.13 2.03
CA ALA A 242 5.55 12.95 1.69
C ALA A 242 5.51 14.30 2.43
N GLY A 243 4.35 14.94 2.54
CA GLY A 243 4.15 16.16 3.30
C GLY A 243 4.50 15.99 4.77
N LEU A 244 4.00 14.93 5.42
CA LEU A 244 4.32 14.60 6.82
C LEU A 244 5.81 14.33 7.02
N THR A 245 6.45 13.57 6.12
CA THR A 245 7.90 13.31 6.16
C THR A 245 8.72 14.58 5.93
N GLY A 246 8.29 15.42 4.97
CA GLY A 246 8.90 16.71 4.67
C GLY A 246 8.81 17.68 5.84
N LEU A 247 7.69 17.67 6.58
CA LEU A 247 7.51 18.47 7.78
C LEU A 247 8.53 18.07 8.87
N VAL A 248 8.78 16.78 9.09
CA VAL A 248 9.82 16.30 10.01
C VAL A 248 11.20 16.80 9.57
N PHE A 249 11.50 16.73 8.26
CA PHE A 249 12.75 17.23 7.69
C PHE A 249 12.91 18.74 7.94
N LEU A 250 11.88 19.52 7.64
CA LEU A 250 11.82 20.96 7.83
C LEU A 250 12.12 21.33 9.27
N VAL A 251 11.39 20.74 10.24
CA VAL A 251 11.54 21.04 11.67
C VAL A 251 12.98 20.78 12.15
N PHE A 252 13.58 19.66 11.74
CA PHE A 252 14.95 19.36 12.17
C PHE A 252 15.99 20.25 11.50
N LYS A 253 15.86 20.54 10.19
CA LYS A 253 16.83 21.39 9.49
C LYS A 253 16.77 22.86 9.94
N ILE A 254 15.58 23.36 10.30
CA ILE A 254 15.45 24.69 10.92
C ILE A 254 16.13 24.70 12.30
N LYS A 255 15.85 23.71 13.17
CA LYS A 255 16.48 23.61 14.50
C LYS A 255 18.00 23.48 14.42
N GLU A 256 18.53 22.84 13.38
CA GLU A 256 19.98 22.67 13.17
C GLU A 256 20.61 23.81 12.37
N LYS A 257 19.83 24.82 11.97
CA LYS A 257 20.27 25.98 11.17
C LYS A 257 20.94 25.60 9.84
N CYS A 258 20.53 24.48 9.23
CA CYS A 258 21.06 23.94 7.97
C CYS A 258 20.18 24.36 6.76
N GLY A 259 19.97 25.65 6.56
CA GLY A 259 19.06 26.18 5.53
C GLY A 259 19.41 25.80 4.09
N LYS A 260 20.72 25.69 3.75
CA LYS A 260 21.13 25.28 2.38
C LYS A 260 20.64 23.89 2.00
N ASP A 261 20.72 22.91 2.91
CA ASP A 261 20.22 21.55 2.67
C ASP A 261 18.70 21.52 2.61
N LEU A 262 18.03 22.35 3.43
CA LEU A 262 16.58 22.51 3.39
C LEU A 262 16.10 23.04 2.04
N ILE A 263 16.73 24.10 1.53
CA ILE A 263 16.39 24.68 0.23
C ILE A 263 16.56 23.63 -0.88
N LYS A 264 17.68 22.87 -0.90
CA LYS A 264 17.90 21.81 -1.90
C LYS A 264 16.86 20.71 -1.82
N TYR A 265 16.44 20.32 -0.61
CA TYR A 265 15.39 19.33 -0.40
C TYR A 265 14.05 19.82 -0.95
N ILE A 266 13.66 21.05 -0.62
CA ILE A 266 12.42 21.66 -1.10
C ILE A 266 12.43 21.78 -2.64
N ILE A 267 13.50 22.32 -3.22
CA ILE A 267 13.62 22.45 -4.68
C ILE A 267 13.48 21.08 -5.35
N ALA A 268 14.18 20.06 -4.85
CA ALA A 268 14.09 18.73 -5.44
C ALA A 268 12.67 18.13 -5.35
N ALA A 269 11.99 18.33 -4.21
CA ALA A 269 10.61 17.87 -4.05
C ALA A 269 9.63 18.64 -4.96
N VAL A 270 9.79 19.97 -5.07
CA VAL A 270 8.98 20.82 -5.96
C VAL A 270 9.22 20.47 -7.43
N VAL A 271 10.46 20.24 -7.84
CA VAL A 271 10.78 19.79 -9.20
C VAL A 271 10.12 18.46 -9.51
N GLY A 272 10.20 17.47 -8.59
CA GLY A 272 9.54 16.17 -8.78
C GLY A 272 8.01 16.30 -8.89
N ALA A 273 7.39 17.10 -8.03
CA ALA A 273 5.95 17.35 -8.08
C ALA A 273 5.54 18.16 -9.34
N GLY A 274 6.35 19.15 -9.72
CA GLY A 274 6.12 19.93 -10.94
C GLY A 274 6.19 19.08 -12.20
N LEU A 275 7.17 18.17 -12.29
CA LEU A 275 7.25 17.22 -13.40
C LEU A 275 6.04 16.27 -13.43
N ALA A 276 5.54 15.84 -12.27
CA ALA A 276 4.32 15.05 -12.21
C ALA A 276 3.11 15.83 -12.76
N LEU A 277 2.98 17.10 -12.41
CA LEU A 277 1.94 17.98 -12.94
C LEU A 277 2.09 18.27 -14.45
N CYS A 278 3.33 18.38 -14.96
CA CYS A 278 3.56 18.49 -16.39
C CYS A 278 3.15 17.22 -17.15
N ILE A 279 3.41 16.04 -16.59
CA ILE A 279 3.04 14.76 -17.19
C ILE A 279 1.53 14.52 -17.08
N TYR A 280 0.92 14.82 -15.93
CA TYR A 280 -0.50 14.61 -15.69
C TYR A 280 -1.15 15.83 -15.00
N PRO A 281 -1.56 16.87 -15.78
CA PRO A 281 -2.11 18.12 -15.22
C PRO A 281 -3.39 17.95 -14.40
N TYR A 282 -4.13 16.87 -14.62
CA TYR A 282 -5.40 16.57 -13.95
C TYR A 282 -5.25 16.23 -12.44
N ILE A 283 -4.02 16.13 -11.92
CA ILE A 283 -3.76 15.87 -10.50
C ILE A 283 -4.50 16.87 -9.60
N ILE A 284 -4.47 18.17 -9.95
CA ILE A 284 -5.06 19.24 -9.13
C ILE A 284 -6.59 19.08 -9.06
N SER A 285 -7.24 18.94 -10.22
CA SER A 285 -8.70 18.75 -10.28
C SER A 285 -9.14 17.47 -9.57
N ASN A 286 -8.40 16.36 -9.72
CA ASN A 286 -8.72 15.10 -9.11
C ASN A 286 -8.55 15.10 -7.57
N VAL A 287 -7.52 15.80 -7.07
CA VAL A 287 -7.27 15.92 -5.61
C VAL A 287 -8.25 16.89 -4.95
N LEU A 288 -8.61 18.00 -5.60
CA LEU A 288 -9.47 19.02 -5.01
C LEU A 288 -10.96 18.77 -5.25
N GLY A 289 -11.35 18.37 -6.46
CA GLY A 289 -12.75 18.32 -6.91
C GLY A 289 -13.23 16.94 -7.39
N GLY A 290 -12.40 15.90 -7.38
CA GLY A 290 -12.81 14.55 -7.82
C GLY A 290 -13.79 13.88 -6.84
N ASN A 291 -14.50 12.86 -7.32
CA ASN A 291 -15.45 12.05 -6.51
C ASN A 291 -14.84 11.46 -5.22
N ARG A 292 -13.51 11.45 -5.11
CA ARG A 292 -12.72 11.03 -3.94
C ARG A 292 -11.79 12.14 -3.43
N GLY A 293 -11.99 13.38 -3.89
CA GLY A 293 -11.21 14.55 -3.49
C GLY A 293 -11.65 15.13 -2.15
N LEU A 294 -11.04 16.25 -1.77
CA LEU A 294 -11.37 16.95 -0.51
C LEU A 294 -12.83 17.39 -0.43
N SER A 295 -13.47 17.65 -1.57
CA SER A 295 -14.90 17.98 -1.63
C SER A 295 -15.82 16.86 -1.15
N SER A 296 -15.38 15.57 -1.23
CA SER A 296 -16.14 14.44 -0.71
C SER A 296 -16.13 14.33 0.82
N LEU A 297 -15.34 15.14 1.50
CA LEU A 297 -15.20 15.18 2.97
C LEU A 297 -16.06 16.27 3.63
N ASP A 298 -16.97 16.88 2.88
CA ASP A 298 -17.84 17.92 3.44
C ASP A 298 -18.79 17.35 4.50
N MET A 299 -18.43 17.58 5.76
CA MET A 299 -19.23 17.23 6.94
C MET A 299 -19.97 18.43 7.51
N SER A 300 -19.99 19.55 6.81
CA SER A 300 -20.56 20.82 7.31
C SER A 300 -22.07 20.74 7.61
N ALA A 301 -22.78 19.82 6.97
CA ALA A 301 -24.20 19.58 7.20
C ALA A 301 -24.52 18.60 8.35
N LEU A 302 -23.50 17.99 8.96
CA LEU A 302 -23.68 16.98 10.02
C LEU A 302 -23.62 17.63 11.41
N ASP A 303 -24.47 17.15 12.33
CA ASP A 303 -24.38 17.54 13.73
C ASP A 303 -23.13 16.96 14.40
N MET A 304 -22.69 17.58 15.50
CA MET A 304 -21.46 17.22 16.21
C MET A 304 -21.48 15.76 16.70
N ILE A 305 -22.61 15.22 17.11
CA ILE A 305 -22.74 13.86 17.64
C ILE A 305 -22.50 12.86 16.50
N THR A 306 -23.10 13.11 15.34
CA THR A 306 -22.91 12.30 14.15
C THR A 306 -21.44 12.30 13.69
N VAL A 307 -20.79 13.46 13.69
CA VAL A 307 -19.36 13.57 13.35
C VAL A 307 -18.49 12.77 14.33
N VAL A 308 -18.71 12.93 15.65
CA VAL A 308 -17.93 12.20 16.68
C VAL A 308 -18.18 10.69 16.56
N THR A 309 -19.41 10.26 16.35
CA THR A 309 -19.76 8.85 16.18
C THR A 309 -19.10 8.26 14.94
N TYR A 310 -19.11 9.00 13.82
CA TYR A 310 -18.46 8.60 12.58
C TYR A 310 -16.93 8.45 12.76
N VAL A 311 -16.28 9.44 13.37
CA VAL A 311 -14.83 9.41 13.67
C VAL A 311 -14.48 8.21 14.54
N PHE A 312 -15.26 7.97 15.61
CA PHE A 312 -15.05 6.83 16.51
C PHE A 312 -15.22 5.50 15.77
N TYR A 313 -16.27 5.34 14.99
CA TYR A 313 -16.51 4.15 14.18
C TYR A 313 -15.35 3.89 13.20
N LYS A 314 -14.92 4.91 12.49
CA LYS A 314 -13.77 4.82 11.57
C LYS A 314 -12.50 4.34 12.29
N LEU A 315 -12.13 4.97 13.40
CA LEU A 315 -10.95 4.59 14.18
C LEU A 315 -11.04 3.16 14.69
N CYS A 316 -12.19 2.74 15.24
CA CYS A 316 -12.41 1.35 15.67
C CYS A 316 -12.22 0.36 14.52
N THR A 317 -12.76 0.66 13.34
CA THR A 317 -12.61 -0.21 12.17
C THR A 317 -11.15 -0.33 11.74
N TYR A 318 -10.40 0.77 11.70
CA TYR A 318 -8.98 0.70 11.32
C TYR A 318 -8.09 0.06 12.39
N VAL A 319 -8.46 0.13 13.68
CA VAL A 319 -7.84 -0.66 14.75
C VAL A 319 -8.08 -2.17 14.52
N GLN A 320 -9.29 -2.56 14.10
CA GLN A 320 -9.58 -3.96 13.75
C GLN A 320 -8.78 -4.42 12.51
N ILE A 321 -8.67 -3.58 11.47
CA ILE A 321 -7.84 -3.84 10.29
C ILE A 321 -6.38 -4.06 10.71
N LEU A 322 -5.82 -3.18 11.54
CA LEU A 322 -4.45 -3.32 12.03
C LEU A 322 -4.26 -4.59 12.86
N ALA A 323 -5.24 -4.94 13.71
CA ALA A 323 -5.22 -6.17 14.49
C ALA A 323 -5.26 -7.41 13.60
N LYS A 324 -6.09 -7.40 12.54
CA LYS A 324 -6.19 -8.48 11.56
C LYS A 324 -4.87 -8.67 10.82
N ASP A 325 -4.30 -7.60 10.32
CA ASP A 325 -3.16 -7.64 9.42
C ASP A 325 -1.83 -7.91 10.12
N MET A 326 -1.72 -7.59 11.44
CA MET A 326 -0.45 -7.66 12.17
C MET A 326 -0.50 -8.36 13.53
N PHE A 327 -1.69 -8.59 14.13
CA PHE A 327 -1.84 -9.10 15.48
C PHE A 327 -2.80 -10.30 15.56
N ILE A 328 -2.75 -11.19 14.58
CA ILE A 328 -3.50 -12.46 14.55
C ILE A 328 -5.02 -12.22 14.67
N ASN A 329 -5.51 -11.09 14.15
CA ASN A 329 -6.90 -10.66 14.27
C ASN A 329 -7.37 -10.45 15.75
N GLN A 330 -6.44 -10.16 16.68
CA GLN A 330 -6.73 -9.99 18.11
C GLN A 330 -6.55 -8.53 18.53
N VAL A 331 -7.65 -7.79 18.68
CA VAL A 331 -7.64 -6.38 19.10
C VAL A 331 -7.04 -6.21 20.51
N TRP A 332 -7.34 -7.15 21.43
CA TRP A 332 -6.76 -7.12 22.77
C TRP A 332 -5.24 -7.26 22.76
N LEU A 333 -4.69 -8.10 21.86
CA LEU A 333 -3.24 -8.26 21.71
C LEU A 333 -2.60 -6.97 21.18
N LEU A 334 -3.21 -6.34 20.18
CA LEU A 334 -2.78 -5.02 19.69
C LEU A 334 -2.81 -4.00 20.85
N GLY A 335 -3.88 -3.97 21.65
CA GLY A 335 -4.01 -3.08 22.81
C GLY A 335 -2.91 -3.29 23.84
N LEU A 336 -2.62 -4.53 24.22
CA LEU A 336 -1.53 -4.86 25.15
C LEU A 336 -0.17 -4.48 24.58
N CYS A 337 0.11 -4.79 23.31
CA CYS A 337 1.36 -4.43 22.65
C CYS A 337 1.54 -2.91 22.59
N THR A 338 0.49 -2.18 22.26
CA THR A 338 0.51 -0.71 22.19
C THR A 338 0.71 -0.10 23.58
N ALA A 339 0.01 -0.59 24.61
CA ALA A 339 0.18 -0.16 25.99
C ALA A 339 1.63 -0.42 26.48
N ALA A 340 2.20 -1.58 26.14
CA ALA A 340 3.59 -1.90 26.46
C ALA A 340 4.56 -0.92 25.75
N VAL A 341 4.38 -0.66 24.44
CA VAL A 341 5.24 0.28 23.68
C VAL A 341 5.17 1.68 24.26
N ILE A 342 3.97 2.17 24.60
CA ILE A 342 3.79 3.49 25.21
C ILE A 342 4.37 3.53 26.63
N GLY A 343 4.01 2.59 27.50
CA GLY A 343 4.46 2.55 28.89
C GLY A 343 5.98 2.45 29.02
N PHE A 344 6.60 1.52 28.26
CA PHE A 344 8.07 1.43 28.24
C PHE A 344 8.72 2.61 27.51
N GLY A 345 8.08 3.21 26.52
CA GLY A 345 8.54 4.44 25.88
C GLY A 345 8.64 5.59 26.88
N ILE A 346 7.62 5.78 27.72
CA ILE A 346 7.59 6.73 28.82
C ILE A 346 8.70 6.39 29.83
N TYR A 347 8.82 5.13 30.26
CA TYR A 347 9.86 4.69 31.17
C TYR A 347 11.27 4.98 30.63
N PHE A 348 11.57 4.62 29.38
CA PHE A 348 12.85 4.90 28.76
C PHE A 348 13.12 6.41 28.64
N ARG A 349 12.10 7.20 28.34
CA ARG A 349 12.23 8.64 28.14
C ARG A 349 12.48 9.38 29.47
N PHE A 350 11.71 9.08 30.52
CA PHE A 350 11.69 9.85 31.73
C PHE A 350 12.57 9.23 32.84
N VAL A 351 12.57 7.90 33.00
CA VAL A 351 13.35 7.21 34.05
C VAL A 351 14.77 6.94 33.57
N LYS A 352 14.93 6.34 32.37
CA LYS A 352 16.27 6.05 31.82
C LYS A 352 16.88 7.20 31.05
N LYS A 353 16.15 8.30 30.85
CA LYS A 353 16.59 9.50 30.11
C LYS A 353 17.11 9.23 28.70
N VAL A 354 16.65 8.17 28.08
CA VAL A 354 17.03 7.79 26.70
C VAL A 354 16.36 8.72 25.70
N LYS A 355 17.14 9.27 24.79
CA LYS A 355 16.61 10.12 23.71
C LYS A 355 16.19 9.24 22.51
N ILE A 356 15.05 9.54 21.91
CA ILE A 356 14.62 8.89 20.67
C ILE A 356 15.52 9.37 19.52
N PRO A 357 16.08 8.49 18.68
CA PRO A 357 16.88 8.91 17.53
C PRO A 357 16.09 9.84 16.62
N LYS A 358 16.67 11.00 16.26
CA LYS A 358 16.03 11.92 15.32
C LYS A 358 15.65 11.23 14.00
N LYS A 359 16.49 10.28 13.53
CA LYS A 359 16.22 9.48 12.34
C LYS A 359 14.95 8.62 12.45
N ALA A 360 14.63 8.12 13.64
CA ALA A 360 13.41 7.37 13.88
C ALA A 360 12.15 8.22 13.68
N MET A 361 12.23 9.53 13.93
CA MET A 361 11.10 10.44 13.74
C MET A 361 10.64 10.51 12.28
N PHE A 362 11.55 10.29 11.30
CA PHE A 362 11.21 10.24 9.87
C PHE A 362 10.36 9.02 9.49
N ALA A 363 10.40 7.97 10.28
CA ALA A 363 9.61 6.77 10.08
C ALA A 363 8.34 6.78 10.96
N VAL A 364 8.49 7.09 12.26
CA VAL A 364 7.43 6.98 13.27
C VAL A 364 6.35 8.04 13.06
N VAL A 365 6.75 9.31 12.96
CA VAL A 365 5.77 10.42 12.88
C VAL A 365 4.94 10.34 11.62
N PRO A 366 5.51 10.21 10.39
CA PRO A 366 4.70 10.08 9.21
C PRO A 366 3.83 8.83 9.20
N ALA A 367 4.33 7.66 9.64
CA ALA A 367 3.56 6.43 9.64
C ALA A 367 2.34 6.50 10.55
N VAL A 368 2.50 7.02 11.78
CA VAL A 368 1.40 7.13 12.76
C VAL A 368 0.42 8.23 12.34
N CYS A 369 0.92 9.42 11.98
CA CYS A 369 0.05 10.52 11.55
C CYS A 369 -0.71 10.19 10.24
N TYR A 370 -0.04 9.52 9.29
CA TYR A 370 -0.70 9.04 8.08
C TYR A 370 -1.77 8.00 8.40
N PHE A 371 -1.46 7.00 9.23
CA PHE A 371 -2.42 5.98 9.63
C PHE A 371 -3.68 6.60 10.23
N ILE A 372 -3.53 7.49 11.20
CA ILE A 372 -4.65 8.19 11.84
C ILE A 372 -5.37 9.08 10.83
N GLY A 373 -4.65 9.93 10.10
CA GLY A 373 -5.24 10.87 9.15
C GLY A 373 -6.02 10.17 8.05
N ILE A 374 -5.43 9.13 7.42
CA ILE A 374 -6.10 8.41 6.34
C ILE A 374 -7.29 7.57 6.84
N SER A 375 -7.22 7.08 8.08
CA SER A 375 -8.36 6.38 8.71
C SER A 375 -9.59 7.27 8.81
N LEU A 376 -9.41 8.57 8.97
CA LEU A 376 -10.50 9.53 9.10
C LEU A 376 -11.06 9.98 7.74
N VAL A 377 -10.17 10.18 6.76
CA VAL A 377 -10.54 10.77 5.47
C VAL A 377 -10.78 9.76 4.34
N SER A 378 -10.53 8.46 4.56
CA SER A 378 -10.75 7.45 3.53
C SER A 378 -12.24 7.28 3.21
N PRO A 379 -12.63 7.20 1.92
CA PRO A 379 -14.04 7.08 1.54
C PRO A 379 -14.66 5.74 1.99
N PHE A 380 -13.87 4.67 2.04
CA PHE A 380 -14.31 3.33 2.42
C PHE A 380 -13.46 2.78 3.57
N ASN A 381 -14.01 1.85 4.35
CA ASN A 381 -13.28 1.13 5.39
C ASN A 381 -12.53 -0.06 4.77
N SER A 382 -11.28 0.18 4.37
CA SER A 382 -10.46 -0.83 3.70
C SER A 382 -8.99 -0.71 4.10
N ASP A 383 -8.31 -1.85 4.23
CA ASP A 383 -6.89 -1.98 4.54
C ASP A 383 -5.99 -1.29 3.51
N ARG A 384 -6.42 -1.24 2.24
CA ARG A 384 -5.66 -0.63 1.13
C ARG A 384 -5.17 0.79 1.42
N TYR A 385 -5.92 1.58 2.16
CA TYR A 385 -5.56 2.98 2.44
C TYR A 385 -4.40 3.10 3.44
N VAL A 386 -4.25 2.15 4.35
CA VAL A 386 -3.20 2.16 5.38
C VAL A 386 -1.97 1.33 5.00
N MET A 387 -2.00 0.54 3.93
CA MET A 387 -0.89 -0.34 3.50
C MET A 387 0.46 0.38 3.46
N ALA A 388 0.50 1.64 2.99
CA ALA A 388 1.74 2.41 2.89
C ALA A 388 2.44 2.65 4.23
N SER A 389 1.71 2.65 5.35
CA SER A 389 2.26 2.87 6.70
C SER A 389 2.62 1.57 7.43
N LEU A 390 2.00 0.42 7.07
CA LEU A 390 2.13 -0.83 7.81
C LEU A 390 3.58 -1.34 7.94
N PRO A 391 4.48 -1.26 6.93
CA PRO A 391 5.87 -1.69 7.09
C PRO A 391 6.61 -0.92 8.18
N LEU A 392 6.38 0.39 8.28
CA LEU A 392 7.01 1.23 9.29
C LEU A 392 6.40 1.00 10.68
N ILE A 393 5.10 0.75 10.75
CA ILE A 393 4.41 0.39 12.01
C ILE A 393 4.92 -0.96 12.52
N ALA A 394 5.08 -1.98 11.66
CA ALA A 394 5.68 -3.27 12.01
C ALA A 394 7.08 -3.11 12.60
N MET A 395 7.90 -2.31 11.91
CA MET A 395 9.26 -2.01 12.34
C MET A 395 9.27 -1.25 13.68
N LEU A 396 8.32 -0.33 13.92
CA LEU A 396 8.17 0.40 15.19
C LEU A 396 7.91 -0.58 16.35
N PHE A 397 6.96 -1.48 16.21
CA PHE A 397 6.68 -2.49 17.22
C PHE A 397 7.90 -3.40 17.46
N ALA A 398 8.52 -3.92 16.38
CA ALA A 398 9.70 -4.76 16.49
C ALA A 398 10.85 -4.08 17.24
N PHE A 399 11.17 -2.83 16.92
CA PHE A 399 12.24 -2.07 17.59
C PHE A 399 11.90 -1.74 19.04
N SER A 400 10.65 -1.44 19.33
CA SER A 400 10.19 -1.19 20.70
C SER A 400 10.32 -2.45 21.54
N PHE A 401 9.91 -3.61 21.03
CA PHE A 401 10.07 -4.89 21.75
C PHE A 401 11.54 -5.27 21.91
N ILE A 402 12.37 -5.14 20.87
CA ILE A 402 13.82 -5.34 21.02
C ILE A 402 14.35 -4.47 22.15
N ARG A 403 13.92 -3.21 22.23
CA ARG A 403 14.36 -2.29 23.30
C ARG A 403 13.87 -2.69 24.67
N ILE A 404 12.61 -3.12 24.81
CA ILE A 404 12.05 -3.64 26.06
C ILE A 404 12.85 -4.87 26.53
N PHE A 405 13.13 -5.79 25.62
CA PHE A 405 13.87 -7.01 25.94
C PHE A 405 15.35 -6.76 26.28
N THR A 406 15.92 -5.57 25.95
CA THR A 406 17.26 -5.21 26.45
C THR A 406 17.31 -4.99 27.97
N LEU A 407 16.18 -4.79 28.64
CA LEU A 407 16.11 -4.69 30.09
C LEU A 407 16.47 -6.03 30.78
N PHE A 408 16.29 -7.14 30.09
CA PHE A 408 16.65 -8.46 30.61
C PHE A 408 18.13 -8.76 30.34
N LYS A 409 18.88 -9.15 31.38
CA LYS A 409 20.29 -9.50 31.27
C LYS A 409 20.52 -10.80 30.50
N ASN A 410 19.55 -11.72 30.52
CA ASN A 410 19.66 -13.04 29.88
C ASN A 410 19.53 -12.94 28.34
N GLN A 411 20.56 -13.38 27.63
CA GLN A 411 20.59 -13.40 26.16
C GLN A 411 19.47 -14.23 25.53
N LYS A 412 19.10 -15.36 26.15
CA LYS A 412 18.03 -16.25 25.63
C LYS A 412 16.68 -15.53 25.57
N ILE A 413 16.42 -14.63 26.54
CA ILE A 413 15.21 -13.82 26.56
C ILE A 413 15.18 -12.82 25.39
N ARG A 414 16.34 -12.31 24.97
CA ARG A 414 16.42 -11.38 23.82
C ARG A 414 16.11 -12.05 22.49
N LEU A 415 16.36 -13.35 22.37
CA LEU A 415 15.96 -14.14 21.20
C LEU A 415 14.45 -14.40 21.15
N ALA A 416 13.71 -14.12 22.21
CA ALA A 416 12.27 -14.31 22.23
C ALA A 416 11.56 -13.42 21.18
N VAL A 417 12.07 -12.22 20.88
CA VAL A 417 11.40 -11.31 19.91
C VAL A 417 11.26 -11.97 18.53
N PRO A 418 12.33 -12.41 17.85
CA PRO A 418 12.18 -13.08 16.55
C PRO A 418 11.39 -14.40 16.65
N VAL A 419 11.48 -15.12 17.74
CA VAL A 419 10.69 -16.35 17.98
C VAL A 419 9.20 -16.00 18.11
N CYS A 420 8.84 -14.98 18.89
CA CYS A 420 7.46 -14.54 19.02
C CYS A 420 6.89 -14.05 17.66
N ILE A 421 7.69 -13.30 16.86
CA ILE A 421 7.29 -12.87 15.51
C ILE A 421 7.00 -14.12 14.65
N LEU A 422 7.88 -15.11 14.65
CA LEU A 422 7.70 -16.32 13.85
C LEU A 422 6.46 -17.10 14.29
N LEU A 423 6.27 -17.30 15.59
CA LEU A 423 5.08 -17.99 16.13
C LEU A 423 3.79 -17.24 15.79
N ALA A 424 3.78 -15.91 15.95
CA ALA A 424 2.65 -15.06 15.58
C ALA A 424 2.34 -15.17 14.08
N SER A 425 3.38 -15.20 13.23
CA SER A 425 3.22 -15.34 11.76
C SER A 425 2.63 -16.69 11.38
N VAL A 426 3.15 -17.79 11.96
CA VAL A 426 2.62 -19.15 11.72
C VAL A 426 1.16 -19.24 12.17
N THR A 427 0.85 -18.72 13.36
CA THR A 427 -0.53 -18.67 13.84
C THR A 427 -1.42 -17.84 12.91
N ALA A 428 -0.96 -16.67 12.48
CA ALA A 428 -1.71 -15.81 11.57
C ALA A 428 -1.99 -16.51 10.23
N PHE A 429 -1.01 -17.19 9.65
CA PHE A 429 -1.18 -17.93 8.37
C PHE A 429 -2.22 -19.04 8.46
N VAL A 430 -2.38 -19.67 9.64
CA VAL A 430 -3.37 -20.73 9.85
C VAL A 430 -4.75 -20.14 10.17
N THR A 431 -4.82 -19.04 10.92
CA THR A 431 -6.09 -18.53 11.50
C THR A 431 -6.68 -17.35 10.79
N VAL A 432 -5.87 -16.57 10.05
CA VAL A 432 -6.31 -15.32 9.39
C VAL A 432 -6.30 -15.50 7.88
N LYS A 433 -7.47 -15.34 7.26
CA LYS A 433 -7.57 -15.32 5.80
C LYS A 433 -7.25 -13.90 5.30
N PRO A 434 -6.25 -13.71 4.42
CA PRO A 434 -6.01 -12.42 3.77
C PRO A 434 -7.23 -11.94 3.00
N TYR A 435 -7.53 -10.64 3.06
CA TYR A 435 -8.78 -10.10 2.54
C TYR A 435 -8.98 -10.36 1.04
N TYR A 436 -7.93 -10.22 0.24
CA TYR A 436 -8.00 -10.33 -1.23
C TYR A 436 -7.78 -11.75 -1.78
N THR A 437 -7.91 -12.80 -0.97
CA THR A 437 -7.81 -14.18 -1.49
C THR A 437 -9.06 -14.64 -2.22
N TYR A 438 -10.20 -14.02 -1.99
CA TYR A 438 -11.54 -14.38 -2.50
C TYR A 438 -11.76 -15.88 -2.70
N GLY A 439 -12.76 -16.42 -2.04
CA GLY A 439 -13.23 -17.77 -2.33
C GLY A 439 -14.04 -17.80 -3.64
N LYS A 440 -14.39 -18.99 -4.09
CA LYS A 440 -15.37 -19.16 -5.16
C LYS A 440 -16.61 -18.33 -4.82
N THR A 441 -17.00 -17.45 -5.73
CA THR A 441 -18.33 -16.87 -5.68
C THR A 441 -19.32 -17.99 -5.86
N ASN A 442 -20.45 -17.95 -5.18
CA ASN A 442 -21.54 -18.95 -5.34
C ASN A 442 -22.25 -18.84 -6.69
N LEU A 443 -21.66 -18.17 -7.67
CA LEU A 443 -22.12 -18.23 -9.05
C LEU A 443 -21.96 -19.68 -9.52
N TYR A 444 -23.06 -20.25 -9.95
CA TYR A 444 -23.08 -21.53 -10.63
C TYR A 444 -22.08 -21.46 -11.80
N GLU A 445 -21.16 -22.42 -11.90
CA GLU A 445 -20.20 -22.52 -13.00
C GLU A 445 -20.69 -23.60 -13.99
N PRO A 446 -21.64 -23.31 -14.88
CA PRO A 446 -22.01 -24.21 -15.96
C PRO A 446 -20.86 -24.28 -16.96
N LYS A 447 -20.75 -25.38 -17.66
CA LYS A 447 -19.69 -25.52 -18.66
C LYS A 447 -20.10 -24.99 -20.04
N THR A 448 -21.37 -24.74 -20.29
CA THR A 448 -21.90 -24.38 -21.62
C THR A 448 -23.32 -23.83 -21.53
N ASP A 449 -23.53 -22.64 -20.94
CA ASP A 449 -24.85 -22.04 -20.91
C ASP A 449 -24.79 -20.51 -21.04
N ASN A 450 -25.89 -19.90 -21.42
CA ASN A 450 -26.03 -18.46 -21.42
C ASN A 450 -26.33 -17.96 -20.00
N CYS A 451 -25.78 -16.78 -19.67
CA CYS A 451 -26.02 -16.12 -18.38
C CYS A 451 -26.79 -14.82 -18.60
N ILE A 452 -27.82 -14.60 -17.78
CA ILE A 452 -28.47 -13.29 -17.66
C ILE A 452 -28.15 -12.79 -16.25
N PHE A 453 -27.38 -11.71 -16.16
CA PHE A 453 -27.02 -11.09 -14.90
C PHE A 453 -27.85 -9.82 -14.71
N VAL A 454 -28.58 -9.76 -13.60
CA VAL A 454 -29.38 -8.60 -13.22
C VAL A 454 -28.76 -7.96 -11.97
N GLY A 455 -28.31 -6.73 -12.08
CA GLY A 455 -27.68 -6.01 -10.99
C GLY A 455 -28.21 -4.59 -10.83
N THR A 456 -28.10 -4.02 -9.63
CA THR A 456 -28.57 -2.67 -9.32
C THR A 456 -27.59 -1.57 -9.73
N ALA A 457 -26.31 -1.90 -9.81
CA ALA A 457 -25.24 -0.94 -10.07
C ALA A 457 -24.08 -1.54 -10.86
N MET A 458 -23.35 -0.68 -11.56
CA MET A 458 -22.15 -1.03 -12.33
C MET A 458 -21.13 -1.89 -11.53
N LEU A 459 -20.96 -1.61 -10.26
CA LEU A 459 -20.00 -2.33 -9.40
C LEU A 459 -20.37 -3.79 -9.18
N GLU A 460 -21.63 -4.17 -9.31
CA GLU A 460 -22.10 -5.54 -9.07
C GLU A 460 -21.68 -6.47 -10.21
N TRP A 461 -21.94 -6.09 -11.46
CA TRP A 461 -21.53 -6.91 -12.61
C TRP A 461 -20.00 -6.88 -12.82
N ASN A 462 -19.35 -5.76 -12.48
CA ASN A 462 -17.90 -5.63 -12.57
C ASN A 462 -17.15 -6.65 -11.70
N LYS A 463 -17.72 -7.06 -10.56
CA LYS A 463 -17.19 -8.11 -9.69
C LYS A 463 -17.23 -9.50 -10.31
N CYS A 464 -18.03 -9.67 -11.35
CA CYS A 464 -18.32 -10.97 -11.93
C CYS A 464 -17.72 -11.17 -13.33
N ILE A 465 -17.06 -10.18 -13.91
CA ILE A 465 -16.52 -10.24 -15.28
C ILE A 465 -15.65 -11.48 -15.50
N ASP A 466 -14.78 -11.81 -14.54
CA ASP A 466 -13.93 -13.01 -14.62
C ASP A 466 -14.72 -14.32 -14.58
N LYS A 467 -15.98 -14.30 -14.13
CA LYS A 467 -16.91 -15.44 -14.13
C LYS A 467 -17.74 -15.52 -15.39
N PHE A 468 -18.11 -14.36 -15.93
CA PHE A 468 -18.87 -14.29 -17.18
C PHE A 468 -18.12 -14.91 -18.36
N MET A 469 -16.79 -14.89 -18.33
CA MET A 469 -15.95 -15.57 -19.33
C MET A 469 -16.10 -17.10 -19.36
N ASN A 470 -16.81 -17.71 -18.40
CA ASN A 470 -17.07 -19.15 -18.35
C ASN A 470 -18.41 -19.53 -19.00
N TYR A 471 -19.20 -18.57 -19.48
CA TYR A 471 -20.48 -18.78 -20.15
C TYR A 471 -20.33 -18.59 -21.66
N ASP A 472 -21.16 -19.25 -22.45
CA ASP A 472 -21.16 -19.08 -23.92
C ASP A 472 -21.52 -17.65 -24.32
N SER A 473 -22.44 -17.01 -23.59
CA SER A 473 -22.72 -15.59 -23.70
C SER A 473 -23.39 -15.07 -22.43
N THR A 474 -23.19 -13.77 -22.13
CA THR A 474 -23.75 -13.11 -20.96
C THR A 474 -24.47 -11.82 -21.35
N MET A 475 -25.72 -11.68 -20.91
CA MET A 475 -26.46 -10.41 -20.94
C MET A 475 -26.37 -9.73 -19.58
N ILE A 476 -25.98 -8.45 -19.56
CA ILE A 476 -25.94 -7.63 -18.35
C ILE A 476 -27.12 -6.65 -18.39
N VAL A 477 -27.95 -6.70 -17.36
CA VAL A 477 -29.13 -5.83 -17.19
C VAL A 477 -29.02 -5.04 -15.90
N GLN A 478 -29.17 -3.71 -15.98
CA GLN A 478 -29.22 -2.86 -14.78
C GLN A 478 -30.68 -2.69 -14.31
N SER A 479 -30.94 -3.05 -13.07
CA SER A 479 -32.30 -3.00 -12.49
C SER A 479 -32.89 -1.60 -12.35
N SER A 480 -32.06 -0.55 -12.41
CA SER A 480 -32.55 0.85 -12.44
C SER A 480 -33.34 1.19 -13.70
N LYS A 481 -33.24 0.35 -14.73
CA LYS A 481 -34.00 0.43 -15.99
C LYS A 481 -35.12 -0.60 -16.09
N PHE A 482 -35.45 -1.28 -14.97
CA PHE A 482 -36.56 -2.22 -14.94
C PHE A 482 -37.88 -1.49 -15.23
N SER A 483 -38.43 -1.79 -16.41
CA SER A 483 -39.86 -1.57 -16.66
C SER A 483 -40.66 -2.72 -16.03
N PRO A 484 -41.93 -2.52 -15.69
CA PRO A 484 -42.79 -3.63 -15.28
C PRO A 484 -42.90 -4.77 -16.28
N THR A 485 -42.58 -4.49 -17.56
CA THR A 485 -42.60 -5.45 -18.67
C THR A 485 -41.28 -6.23 -18.82
N LEU A 486 -40.21 -5.89 -18.09
CA LEU A 486 -38.91 -6.53 -18.27
C LEU A 486 -38.92 -8.01 -17.83
N GLY A 487 -39.76 -8.38 -16.85
CA GLY A 487 -39.99 -9.77 -16.46
C GLY A 487 -40.53 -10.60 -17.64
N ASP A 488 -41.55 -10.07 -18.30
CA ASP A 488 -42.20 -10.69 -19.45
C ASP A 488 -41.25 -10.74 -20.67
N GLU A 489 -40.45 -9.67 -20.88
CA GLU A 489 -39.44 -9.61 -21.93
C GLU A 489 -38.29 -10.60 -21.70
N LEU A 490 -37.86 -10.81 -20.46
CA LEU A 490 -36.85 -11.81 -20.10
C LEU A 490 -37.39 -13.23 -20.22
N GLU A 491 -38.66 -13.47 -19.88
CA GLU A 491 -39.32 -14.76 -20.07
C GLU A 491 -39.48 -15.09 -21.57
N GLU A 492 -39.99 -14.15 -22.36
CA GLU A 492 -40.09 -14.29 -23.82
C GLU A 492 -38.70 -14.49 -24.47
N PHE A 493 -37.69 -13.82 -23.99
CA PHE A 493 -36.33 -13.95 -24.47
C PHE A 493 -35.71 -15.31 -24.10
N ALA A 494 -35.94 -15.80 -22.88
CA ALA A 494 -35.50 -17.11 -22.42
C ALA A 494 -36.17 -18.23 -23.21
N GLU A 495 -37.48 -18.12 -23.48
CA GLU A 495 -38.23 -19.08 -24.32
C GLU A 495 -37.73 -19.12 -25.77
N LYS A 496 -37.48 -17.95 -26.39
CA LYS A 496 -36.96 -17.86 -27.77
C LYS A 496 -35.58 -18.48 -27.96
N ARG A 497 -34.78 -18.56 -26.88
CA ARG A 497 -33.43 -19.13 -26.91
C ARG A 497 -33.35 -20.54 -26.32
N GLY A 498 -34.48 -21.15 -25.96
CA GLY A 498 -34.52 -22.50 -25.41
C GLY A 498 -33.90 -22.62 -24.01
N VAL A 499 -33.83 -21.52 -23.28
CA VAL A 499 -33.41 -21.52 -21.88
C VAL A 499 -34.55 -22.11 -21.05
N ILE A 500 -34.32 -23.28 -20.46
CA ILE A 500 -35.32 -23.91 -19.57
C ILE A 500 -35.33 -23.14 -18.25
N THR A 501 -36.31 -22.26 -18.07
CA THR A 501 -36.57 -21.64 -16.78
C THR A 501 -37.29 -22.63 -15.87
N ASN A 502 -36.65 -23.11 -14.82
CA ASN A 502 -37.32 -23.86 -13.75
C ASN A 502 -38.18 -22.88 -12.91
N GLY A 503 -39.12 -22.22 -13.56
CA GLY A 503 -40.33 -21.64 -12.98
C GLY A 503 -40.15 -20.66 -11.82
N LYS A 504 -39.13 -19.80 -11.80
CA LYS A 504 -39.13 -18.51 -11.06
C LYS A 504 -37.95 -17.67 -11.57
N VAL A 505 -38.26 -16.69 -12.38
CA VAL A 505 -37.37 -15.55 -12.59
C VAL A 505 -37.52 -14.55 -11.43
#